data_0649785abce8df41e4035a76108f23c4
#
_entry.id   0649785abce8df41e4035a76108f23c4
#
_cell.length_a   1.000
_cell.length_b   1.000
_cell.length_c   1.000
_cell.angle_alpha   90.00
_cell.angle_beta   90.00
_cell.angle_gamma   90.00
#
_symmetry.space_group_name_H-M   'P 1'
#
loop_
_entity.id
_entity.type
_entity.pdbx_description
1 polymer ?
#
loop_
_entity_poly.entity_id
_entity_poly.type
_entity_poly.pdbx_seq_one_letter_code
_entity_poly.pdbx_strand_id
1 'polypeptide(L)'
;MRLRFALSTTVLATLALSGCRDASTATLQVGFDVVWNGQAYAVGDVALDDQGREVLLERLECYVSDFAVHDVDEGWVAVDTVARIDFSLPNPVAFLDLVGCDDRSIDGLRMGLGVPADRNTDVDPASYSDPEHPLGFKGSAGMHWGWAAGYIFSVYEGRLQTDPLTPFAYHTGDDTCFRYVELMWDTPLLVGKASNDVTLRLTLDAYRCLHGDADTIDPEVDPITHTGNNLPLALRWVDLYEDAWTLNP
;
A
#
# COMPACT_ATOMS: atom_id res chain seq x y z
N MET A 1 47.21 -46.63 -58.46
CA MET A 1 46.30 -45.46 -58.52
C MET A 1 45.17 -45.67 -57.52
N ARG A 2 45.28 -45.07 -56.31
CA ARG A 2 44.31 -45.27 -55.24
C ARG A 2 43.51 -43.94 -55.08
N LEU A 3 42.23 -44.02 -55.45
CA LEU A 3 41.29 -42.92 -55.35
C LEU A 3 40.87 -42.77 -53.85
N ARG A 4 41.11 -41.60 -53.29
CA ARG A 4 40.60 -41.22 -51.92
C ARG A 4 39.33 -40.42 -52.09
N PHE A 5 38.19 -40.94 -51.58
CA PHE A 5 36.93 -40.21 -51.42
C PHE A 5 37.01 -39.41 -50.14
N ALA A 6 36.83 -38.10 -50.25
CA ALA A 6 36.66 -37.22 -49.12
C ALA A 6 35.17 -37.11 -48.86
N LEU A 7 34.75 -37.48 -47.62
CA LEU A 7 33.40 -37.33 -47.15
C LEU A 7 33.27 -35.93 -46.49
N SER A 8 32.53 -35.03 -47.16
CA SER A 8 32.19 -33.73 -46.59
C SER A 8 30.98 -33.87 -45.66
N THR A 9 31.20 -33.67 -44.36
CA THR A 9 30.14 -33.63 -43.34
C THR A 9 29.62 -32.21 -43.27
N THR A 10 28.40 -31.97 -43.76
CA THR A 10 27.68 -30.69 -43.62
C THR A 10 27.02 -30.67 -42.23
N VAL A 11 27.53 -29.81 -41.34
CA VAL A 11 26.91 -29.54 -40.07
C VAL A 11 25.78 -28.53 -40.28
N LEU A 12 24.55 -28.98 -40.12
CA LEU A 12 23.36 -28.13 -40.13
C LEU A 12 23.24 -27.47 -38.75
N ALA A 13 23.61 -26.20 -38.65
CA ALA A 13 23.38 -25.40 -37.45
C ALA A 13 21.88 -25.00 -37.41
N THR A 14 21.11 -25.63 -36.56
CA THR A 14 19.75 -25.18 -36.21
C THR A 14 19.87 -23.93 -35.33
N LEU A 15 19.62 -22.75 -35.91
CA LEU A 15 19.35 -21.53 -35.13
C LEU A 15 18.00 -21.73 -34.43
N ALA A 16 18.04 -21.95 -33.13
CA ALA A 16 16.88 -21.78 -32.26
C ALA A 16 16.58 -20.27 -32.21
N LEU A 17 15.59 -19.84 -32.96
CA LEU A 17 14.96 -18.54 -32.77
C LEU A 17 14.23 -18.61 -31.43
N SER A 18 14.87 -18.13 -30.34
CA SER A 18 14.19 -17.75 -29.13
C SER A 18 13.33 -16.53 -29.47
N GLY A 19 12.10 -16.75 -29.91
CA GLY A 19 11.11 -15.69 -30.00
C GLY A 19 10.98 -15.08 -28.60
N CYS A 20 11.23 -13.77 -28.48
CA CYS A 20 10.74 -13.02 -27.32
C CYS A 20 9.23 -13.23 -27.31
N ARG A 21 8.74 -14.08 -26.40
CA ARG A 21 7.33 -14.03 -26.00
C ARG A 21 7.18 -12.69 -25.32
N ASP A 22 6.23 -11.88 -25.77
CA ASP A 22 5.79 -10.72 -25.01
C ASP A 22 5.45 -11.22 -23.61
N ALA A 23 6.10 -10.64 -22.59
CA ALA A 23 5.86 -11.02 -21.22
C ALA A 23 4.38 -10.77 -20.94
N SER A 24 3.64 -11.82 -20.59
CA SER A 24 2.25 -11.67 -20.18
C SER A 24 2.22 -10.92 -18.86
N THR A 25 1.29 -9.96 -18.73
CA THR A 25 1.05 -9.24 -17.49
C THR A 25 -0.29 -9.69 -16.91
N ALA A 26 -0.30 -10.10 -15.65
CA ALA A 26 -1.51 -10.29 -14.87
C ALA A 26 -1.64 -9.15 -13.89
N THR A 27 -2.86 -8.70 -13.60
CA THR A 27 -3.11 -7.62 -12.64
C THR A 27 -3.85 -8.17 -11.43
N LEU A 28 -3.26 -8.00 -10.24
CA LEU A 28 -3.94 -8.21 -8.96
C LEU A 28 -4.52 -6.89 -8.49
N GLN A 29 -5.81 -6.86 -8.25
CA GLN A 29 -6.48 -5.72 -7.66
C GLN A 29 -6.46 -5.83 -6.14
N VAL A 30 -5.98 -4.80 -5.44
CA VAL A 30 -6.03 -4.71 -3.98
C VAL A 30 -7.04 -3.65 -3.60
N GLY A 31 -8.16 -4.06 -3.02
CA GLY A 31 -9.21 -3.18 -2.51
C GLY A 31 -9.00 -2.87 -1.03
N PHE A 32 -9.43 -1.70 -0.59
CA PHE A 32 -9.27 -1.22 0.78
C PHE A 32 -10.61 -0.90 1.40
N ASP A 33 -10.89 -1.48 2.56
CA ASP A 33 -12.07 -1.22 3.36
C ASP A 33 -11.66 -0.54 4.68
N VAL A 34 -12.59 0.20 5.28
CA VAL A 34 -12.44 0.74 6.62
C VAL A 34 -13.54 0.21 7.53
N VAL A 35 -13.17 -0.12 8.76
CA VAL A 35 -14.09 -0.49 9.84
C VAL A 35 -13.79 0.32 11.09
N TRP A 36 -14.68 0.29 12.05
CA TRP A 36 -14.48 0.83 13.39
C TRP A 36 -14.76 -0.27 14.41
N ASN A 37 -13.74 -0.71 15.13
CA ASN A 37 -13.83 -1.81 16.09
C ASN A 37 -14.53 -3.05 15.49
N GLY A 38 -14.10 -3.44 14.27
CA GLY A 38 -14.64 -4.57 13.52
C GLY A 38 -16.04 -4.38 12.92
N GLN A 39 -16.67 -3.21 13.06
CA GLN A 39 -17.98 -2.91 12.49
C GLN A 39 -17.84 -2.06 11.22
N ALA A 40 -18.75 -2.26 10.26
CA ALA A 40 -18.79 -1.44 9.05
C ALA A 40 -18.83 0.06 9.40
N TYR A 41 -17.97 0.83 8.77
CA TYR A 41 -17.80 2.26 9.04
C TYR A 41 -17.55 3.02 7.74
N ALA A 42 -18.01 4.25 7.68
CA ALA A 42 -17.66 5.20 6.62
C ALA A 42 -17.06 6.46 7.24
N VAL A 43 -16.04 7.04 6.61
CA VAL A 43 -15.51 8.34 7.01
C VAL A 43 -16.63 9.37 6.98
N GLY A 44 -16.83 10.07 8.11
CA GLY A 44 -17.96 10.97 8.33
C GLY A 44 -19.06 10.40 9.21
N ASP A 45 -19.07 9.10 9.50
CA ASP A 45 -19.97 8.52 10.48
C ASP A 45 -19.46 8.81 11.91
N VAL A 46 -20.40 8.84 12.87
CA VAL A 46 -20.08 8.92 14.30
C VAL A 46 -19.95 7.52 14.86
N ALA A 47 -18.87 7.28 15.59
CA ALA A 47 -18.62 6.02 16.29
C ALA A 47 -18.26 6.29 17.76
N LEU A 48 -18.14 5.24 18.58
CA LEU A 48 -17.75 5.36 19.97
C LEU A 48 -16.32 4.87 20.17
N ASP A 49 -15.57 5.59 21.02
CA ASP A 49 -14.26 5.11 21.51
C ASP A 49 -14.41 4.16 22.72
N ASP A 50 -13.28 3.78 23.33
CA ASP A 50 -13.22 2.89 24.50
C ASP A 50 -13.83 3.51 25.79
N GLN A 51 -13.93 4.85 25.84
CA GLN A 51 -14.53 5.58 26.95
C GLN A 51 -16.01 5.92 26.72
N GLY A 52 -16.55 5.52 25.55
CA GLY A 52 -17.93 5.80 25.16
C GLY A 52 -18.14 7.24 24.65
N ARG A 53 -17.07 7.97 24.31
CA ARG A 53 -17.15 9.29 23.68
C ARG A 53 -17.43 9.15 22.19
N GLU A 54 -18.22 10.05 21.65
CA GLU A 54 -18.48 10.09 20.21
C GLU A 54 -17.26 10.62 19.45
N VAL A 55 -16.81 9.86 18.47
CA VAL A 55 -15.71 10.18 17.56
C VAL A 55 -16.27 10.38 16.16
N LEU A 56 -15.87 11.43 15.50
CA LEU A 56 -16.13 11.68 14.08
C LEU A 56 -14.80 11.79 13.35
N LEU A 57 -14.47 10.80 12.49
CA LEU A 57 -13.39 10.96 11.53
C LEU A 57 -13.88 11.80 10.35
N GLU A 58 -13.13 12.85 10.04
CA GLU A 58 -13.43 13.77 8.95
C GLU A 58 -12.58 13.48 7.71
N ARG A 59 -11.37 12.91 7.93
CA ARG A 59 -10.45 12.57 6.86
C ARG A 59 -9.60 11.36 7.23
N LEU A 60 -9.51 10.40 6.33
CA LEU A 60 -8.66 9.22 6.43
C LEU A 60 -8.07 8.91 5.07
N GLU A 61 -6.78 9.16 4.92
CA GLU A 61 -6.05 8.95 3.67
C GLU A 61 -4.66 8.39 3.97
N CYS A 62 -4.12 7.62 3.04
CA CYS A 62 -2.73 7.15 3.15
C CYS A 62 -2.09 6.90 1.79
N TYR A 63 -0.76 6.85 1.77
CA TYR A 63 0.00 6.20 0.72
C TYR A 63 0.28 4.75 1.09
N VAL A 64 0.17 3.88 0.09
CA VAL A 64 0.64 2.49 0.11
C VAL A 64 1.59 2.29 -1.06
N SER A 65 2.69 1.60 -0.81
CA SER A 65 3.79 1.48 -1.78
C SER A 65 4.62 0.22 -1.53
N ASP A 66 5.73 0.06 -2.24
CA ASP A 66 6.69 -1.04 -2.02
C ASP A 66 6.01 -2.39 -1.88
N PHE A 67 5.05 -2.64 -2.77
CA PHE A 67 4.33 -3.90 -2.74
C PHE A 67 5.23 -5.08 -3.08
N ALA A 68 4.99 -6.20 -2.44
CA ALA A 68 5.49 -7.50 -2.87
C ALA A 68 4.41 -8.55 -2.66
N VAL A 69 4.28 -9.47 -3.61
CA VAL A 69 3.44 -10.66 -3.46
C VAL A 69 4.32 -11.86 -3.10
N HIS A 70 3.83 -12.72 -2.23
CA HIS A 70 4.51 -13.98 -1.95
C HIS A 70 3.97 -15.05 -2.91
N ASP A 71 4.81 -15.47 -3.84
CA ASP A 71 4.54 -16.58 -4.73
C ASP A 71 5.00 -17.89 -4.05
N VAL A 72 4.16 -18.91 -4.07
CA VAL A 72 4.43 -20.18 -3.38
C VAL A 72 5.72 -20.85 -3.86
N ASP A 73 6.09 -20.67 -5.13
CA ASP A 73 7.26 -21.30 -5.74
C ASP A 73 8.50 -20.39 -5.74
N GLU A 74 8.32 -19.06 -5.88
CA GLU A 74 9.42 -18.10 -6.06
C GLU A 74 9.72 -17.27 -4.80
N GLY A 75 8.81 -17.26 -3.80
CA GLY A 75 8.90 -16.40 -2.63
C GLY A 75 8.46 -14.96 -2.93
N TRP A 76 9.00 -13.97 -2.22
CA TRP A 76 8.62 -12.57 -2.36
C TRP A 76 9.04 -11.97 -3.70
N VAL A 77 8.07 -11.51 -4.47
CA VAL A 77 8.24 -10.84 -5.76
C VAL A 77 7.79 -9.39 -5.63
N ALA A 78 8.74 -8.46 -5.79
CA ALA A 78 8.45 -7.03 -5.68
C ALA A 78 7.61 -6.51 -6.86
N VAL A 79 6.69 -5.59 -6.56
CA VAL A 79 5.85 -4.89 -7.53
C VAL A 79 5.99 -3.38 -7.32
N ASP A 80 6.54 -2.70 -8.32
CA ASP A 80 6.77 -1.25 -8.26
C ASP A 80 5.46 -0.49 -8.48
N THR A 81 4.73 -0.28 -7.39
CA THR A 81 3.46 0.46 -7.38
C THR A 81 3.42 1.38 -6.17
N VAL A 82 2.87 2.57 -6.36
CA VAL A 82 2.46 3.48 -5.30
C VAL A 82 1.02 3.90 -5.54
N ALA A 83 0.21 3.94 -4.50
CA ALA A 83 -1.17 4.39 -4.58
C ALA A 83 -1.49 5.32 -3.40
N ARG A 84 -2.32 6.34 -3.65
CA ARG A 84 -2.96 7.13 -2.61
C ARG A 84 -4.35 6.58 -2.38
N ILE A 85 -4.62 6.17 -1.16
CA ILE A 85 -5.89 5.60 -0.74
C ILE A 85 -6.65 6.67 0.05
N ASP A 86 -7.84 7.02 -0.45
CA ASP A 86 -8.78 7.93 0.20
C ASP A 86 -10.02 7.13 0.61
N PHE A 87 -10.19 6.92 1.90
CA PHE A 87 -11.28 6.10 2.46
C PHE A 87 -12.65 6.81 2.44
N SER A 88 -12.70 8.08 2.04
CA SER A 88 -13.97 8.77 1.78
C SER A 88 -14.57 8.39 0.42
N LEU A 89 -13.75 7.83 -0.48
CA LEU A 89 -14.19 7.39 -1.80
C LEU A 89 -14.76 5.96 -1.76
N PRO A 90 -15.73 5.65 -2.61
CA PRO A 90 -16.24 4.29 -2.70
C PRO A 90 -15.22 3.34 -3.32
N ASN A 91 -14.93 2.23 -2.62
CA ASN A 91 -14.06 1.13 -3.10
C ASN A 91 -12.67 1.60 -3.59
N PRO A 92 -11.86 2.24 -2.72
CA PRO A 92 -10.50 2.60 -3.09
C PRO A 92 -9.68 1.34 -3.42
N VAL A 93 -8.83 1.42 -4.46
CA VAL A 93 -8.07 0.27 -4.97
C VAL A 93 -6.66 0.66 -5.40
N ALA A 94 -5.74 -0.30 -5.31
CA ALA A 94 -4.45 -0.29 -5.99
C ALA A 94 -4.39 -1.44 -7.00
N PHE A 95 -3.66 -1.23 -8.10
CA PHE A 95 -3.46 -2.25 -9.13
C PHE A 95 -2.00 -2.67 -9.14
N LEU A 96 -1.76 -3.97 -8.97
CA LEU A 96 -0.44 -4.56 -8.97
C LEU A 96 -0.23 -5.33 -10.28
N ASP A 97 0.63 -4.81 -11.14
CA ASP A 97 0.96 -5.44 -12.42
C ASP A 97 2.09 -6.45 -12.23
N LEU A 98 1.74 -7.73 -12.33
CA LEU A 98 2.65 -8.86 -12.18
C LEU A 98 3.20 -9.23 -13.57
N VAL A 99 4.39 -8.75 -13.88
CA VAL A 99 5.04 -8.96 -15.18
C VAL A 99 5.67 -10.34 -15.25
N GLY A 100 5.54 -11.00 -16.42
CA GLY A 100 6.16 -12.30 -16.69
C GLY A 100 5.37 -13.50 -16.18
N CYS A 101 4.10 -13.30 -15.83
CA CYS A 101 3.26 -14.35 -15.27
C CYS A 101 2.43 -15.04 -16.36
N ASP A 102 2.61 -16.35 -16.49
CA ASP A 102 1.56 -17.18 -17.11
C ASP A 102 0.45 -17.47 -16.08
N ASP A 103 0.77 -18.00 -14.91
CA ASP A 103 -0.12 -18.14 -13.73
C ASP A 103 0.76 -18.16 -12.48
N ARG A 104 0.38 -17.40 -11.42
CA ARG A 104 1.07 -17.37 -10.12
C ARG A 104 0.13 -17.82 -9.01
N SER A 105 0.70 -18.56 -8.09
CA SER A 105 0.02 -19.02 -6.88
C SER A 105 0.50 -18.16 -5.71
N ILE A 106 -0.34 -17.20 -5.28
CA ILE A 106 0.02 -16.16 -4.29
C ILE A 106 -0.65 -16.45 -2.97
N ASP A 107 0.11 -16.50 -1.88
CA ASP A 107 -0.34 -16.72 -0.50
C ASP A 107 0.10 -15.65 0.49
N GLY A 108 0.66 -14.53 -0.01
CA GLY A 108 1.04 -13.40 0.84
C GLY A 108 1.10 -12.09 0.08
N LEU A 109 0.89 -11.01 0.82
CA LEU A 109 1.08 -9.63 0.37
C LEU A 109 1.87 -8.87 1.42
N ARG A 110 2.88 -8.13 0.97
CA ARG A 110 3.53 -7.09 1.76
C ARG A 110 3.30 -5.75 1.09
N MET A 111 3.02 -4.73 1.89
CA MET A 111 2.90 -3.35 1.43
C MET A 111 3.60 -2.39 2.40
N GLY A 112 4.23 -1.37 1.86
CA GLY A 112 4.75 -0.24 2.64
C GLY A 112 3.64 0.75 2.95
N LEU A 113 3.60 1.25 4.17
CA LEU A 113 2.73 2.32 4.62
C LEU A 113 3.50 3.64 4.52
N GLY A 114 3.26 4.39 3.46
CA GLY A 114 3.96 5.64 3.17
C GLY A 114 4.57 5.69 1.77
N VAL A 115 5.54 6.58 1.61
CA VAL A 115 6.32 6.77 0.38
C VAL A 115 7.76 6.38 0.65
N PRO A 116 8.38 5.50 -0.18
CA PRO A 116 9.76 5.06 0.01
C PRO A 116 10.74 6.23 0.00
N ALA A 117 11.83 6.11 0.77
CA ALA A 117 12.81 7.17 0.99
C ALA A 117 13.41 7.78 -0.31
N ASP A 118 13.60 6.94 -1.34
CA ASP A 118 14.11 7.35 -2.65
C ASP A 118 13.11 8.18 -3.48
N ARG A 119 11.84 8.21 -3.07
CA ARG A 119 10.75 8.96 -3.72
C ARG A 119 10.09 9.98 -2.79
N ASN A 120 10.55 10.12 -1.55
CA ASN A 120 9.95 10.97 -0.53
C ASN A 120 10.53 12.38 -0.50
N THR A 121 11.75 12.52 0.01
CA THR A 121 12.41 13.83 0.16
C THR A 121 13.21 14.23 -1.08
N ASP A 122 13.35 15.55 -1.31
CA ASP A 122 14.05 16.12 -2.47
C ASP A 122 13.50 15.72 -3.84
N VAL A 123 12.26 15.21 -3.90
CA VAL A 123 11.55 14.89 -5.14
C VAL A 123 10.50 15.96 -5.39
N ASP A 124 10.58 16.61 -6.56
CA ASP A 124 9.55 17.56 -6.99
C ASP A 124 8.35 16.83 -7.59
N PRO A 125 7.12 16.95 -7.04
CA PRO A 125 5.91 16.38 -7.64
C PRO A 125 5.69 16.78 -9.11
N ALA A 126 6.21 17.93 -9.55
CA ALA A 126 6.14 18.37 -10.94
C ALA A 126 7.06 17.56 -11.87
N SER A 127 7.99 16.76 -11.35
CA SER A 127 8.85 15.89 -12.15
C SER A 127 8.14 14.69 -12.75
N TYR A 128 6.97 14.30 -12.19
CA TYR A 128 6.15 13.23 -12.75
C TYR A 128 5.46 13.69 -14.03
N SER A 129 5.71 12.96 -15.12
CA SER A 129 5.16 13.30 -16.46
C SER A 129 3.63 13.18 -16.51
N ASP A 130 3.06 12.26 -15.72
CA ASP A 130 1.62 12.15 -15.51
C ASP A 130 1.23 12.98 -14.28
N PRO A 131 0.49 14.08 -14.43
CA PRO A 131 0.07 14.89 -13.30
C PRO A 131 -0.90 14.18 -12.36
N GLU A 132 -1.58 13.13 -12.80
CA GLU A 132 -2.48 12.30 -11.99
C GLU A 132 -1.74 11.14 -11.28
N HIS A 133 -0.42 10.95 -11.55
CA HIS A 133 0.40 10.00 -10.79
C HIS A 133 0.23 10.26 -9.29
N PRO A 134 0.09 9.23 -8.42
CA PRO A 134 -0.18 9.43 -6.98
C PRO A 134 0.80 10.38 -6.28
N LEU A 135 2.06 10.40 -6.72
CA LEU A 135 3.09 11.34 -6.25
C LEU A 135 3.20 12.60 -7.10
N GLY A 136 2.40 12.75 -8.16
CA GLY A 136 2.37 13.94 -9.00
C GLY A 136 1.62 15.10 -8.34
N PHE A 137 1.76 16.28 -8.91
CA PHE A 137 1.22 17.52 -8.35
C PHE A 137 -0.29 17.48 -8.07
N LYS A 138 -1.09 16.86 -8.96
CA LYS A 138 -2.52 16.71 -8.76
C LYS A 138 -2.87 15.43 -8.01
N GLY A 139 -2.18 14.33 -8.34
CA GLY A 139 -2.47 13.02 -7.74
C GLY A 139 -2.18 12.98 -6.24
N SER A 140 -1.22 13.78 -5.77
CA SER A 140 -0.93 13.91 -4.33
C SER A 140 -2.04 14.60 -3.54
N ALA A 141 -2.90 15.40 -4.18
CA ALA A 141 -4.11 16.01 -3.62
C ALA A 141 -3.94 16.63 -2.21
N GLY A 142 -2.83 17.33 -1.97
CA GLY A 142 -2.52 17.94 -0.68
C GLY A 142 -1.82 17.02 0.33
N MET A 143 -1.50 15.78 -0.04
CA MET A 143 -0.68 14.87 0.75
C MET A 143 0.83 15.11 0.54
N HIS A 144 1.24 16.39 0.58
CA HIS A 144 2.63 16.81 0.38
C HIS A 144 2.90 18.12 1.12
N TRP A 145 3.89 18.11 2.03
CA TRP A 145 4.26 19.31 2.80
C TRP A 145 5.17 20.28 2.06
N GLY A 146 5.76 19.83 0.98
CA GLY A 146 6.76 20.54 0.20
C GLY A 146 7.97 19.64 -0.10
N TRP A 147 8.67 19.93 -1.18
CA TRP A 147 9.73 19.06 -1.71
C TRP A 147 10.83 18.72 -0.69
N ALA A 148 11.14 19.63 0.23
CA ALA A 148 12.16 19.41 1.26
C ALA A 148 11.65 18.56 2.45
N ALA A 149 10.34 18.54 2.69
CA ALA A 149 9.72 17.79 3.78
C ALA A 149 9.07 16.48 3.31
N GLY A 150 8.88 16.34 1.99
CA GLY A 150 8.31 15.14 1.38
C GLY A 150 6.80 15.01 1.50
N TYR A 151 6.34 13.79 1.32
CA TYR A 151 4.92 13.43 1.33
C TYR A 151 4.39 13.20 2.74
N ILE A 152 3.09 13.42 2.91
CA ILE A 152 2.34 13.00 4.08
C ILE A 152 1.98 11.52 3.85
N PHE A 153 2.47 10.62 4.69
CA PHE A 153 2.27 9.18 4.52
C PHE A 153 0.86 8.76 4.87
N SER A 154 0.32 9.37 5.92
CA SER A 154 -1.05 9.15 6.37
C SER A 154 -1.64 10.40 6.99
N VAL A 155 -2.94 10.56 6.80
CA VAL A 155 -3.78 11.57 7.44
C VAL A 155 -4.90 10.85 8.16
N TYR A 156 -5.01 11.10 9.47
CA TYR A 156 -6.09 10.63 10.32
C TYR A 156 -6.59 11.82 11.12
N GLU A 157 -7.64 12.47 10.63
CA GLU A 157 -8.19 13.70 11.20
C GLU A 157 -9.62 13.51 11.64
N GLY A 158 -9.97 14.15 12.75
CA GLY A 158 -11.32 14.12 13.27
C GLY A 158 -11.50 14.94 14.52
N ARG A 159 -12.55 14.64 15.25
CA ARG A 159 -12.82 15.26 16.54
C ARG A 159 -13.62 14.33 17.46
N LEU A 160 -13.39 14.48 18.76
CA LEU A 160 -14.33 14.02 19.76
C LEU A 160 -15.49 15.02 19.82
N GLN A 161 -16.71 14.50 19.88
CA GLN A 161 -17.95 15.29 20.00
C GLN A 161 -18.22 15.68 21.46
N THR A 162 -17.18 16.13 22.15
CA THR A 162 -17.22 16.62 23.54
C THR A 162 -17.71 18.08 23.58
N ASP A 163 -17.95 18.62 24.77
CA ASP A 163 -18.25 20.04 24.95
C ASP A 163 -17.18 20.67 25.86
N PRO A 164 -16.28 21.50 25.31
CA PRO A 164 -16.13 21.87 23.89
C PRO A 164 -15.65 20.72 23.01
N LEU A 165 -15.85 20.82 21.69
CA LEU A 165 -15.31 19.85 20.71
C LEU A 165 -13.79 19.75 20.80
N THR A 166 -13.26 18.54 20.74
CA THR A 166 -11.82 18.28 20.78
C THR A 166 -11.33 17.76 19.44
N PRO A 167 -10.75 18.60 18.58
CA PRO A 167 -10.19 18.17 17.32
C PRO A 167 -8.89 17.38 17.52
N PHE A 168 -8.61 16.42 16.66
CA PHE A 168 -7.34 15.70 16.59
C PHE A 168 -6.86 15.53 15.15
N ALA A 169 -5.53 15.45 15.00
CA ALA A 169 -4.90 15.24 13.69
C ALA A 169 -3.57 14.49 13.85
N TYR A 170 -3.49 13.32 13.24
CA TYR A 170 -2.26 12.53 13.16
C TYR A 170 -1.82 12.47 11.70
N HIS A 171 -0.86 13.35 11.35
CA HIS A 171 -0.21 13.36 10.05
C HIS A 171 1.18 12.79 10.19
N THR A 172 1.44 11.70 9.50
CA THR A 172 2.77 11.10 9.46
C THR A 172 3.41 11.30 8.12
N GLY A 173 4.70 11.40 8.12
CA GLY A 173 5.59 11.53 6.97
C GLY A 173 7.00 11.49 7.52
N ASP A 174 8.05 11.51 6.74
CA ASP A 174 9.41 11.19 7.15
C ASP A 174 9.69 9.68 7.15
N ASP A 175 10.90 9.33 6.73
CA ASP A 175 11.30 7.93 6.54
C ASP A 175 11.24 7.10 7.84
N THR A 176 11.36 7.74 9.02
CA THR A 176 11.22 7.06 10.32
C THR A 176 9.80 6.60 10.62
N CYS A 177 8.81 7.16 9.93
CA CYS A 177 7.39 6.79 10.04
C CYS A 177 6.98 5.70 9.04
N PHE A 178 7.86 5.30 8.13
CA PHE A 178 7.56 4.25 7.16
C PHE A 178 7.48 2.88 7.86
N ARG A 179 6.45 2.10 7.56
CA ARG A 179 6.23 0.74 8.09
C ARG A 179 5.91 -0.22 6.98
N TYR A 180 6.06 -1.53 7.24
CA TYR A 180 5.60 -2.59 6.36
C TYR A 180 4.50 -3.40 7.04
N VAL A 181 3.41 -3.64 6.34
CA VAL A 181 2.42 -4.65 6.69
C VAL A 181 2.68 -5.89 5.85
N GLU A 182 2.74 -7.05 6.49
CA GLU A 182 2.91 -8.34 5.84
C GLU A 182 1.76 -9.26 6.24
N LEU A 183 1.00 -9.72 5.26
CA LEU A 183 -0.20 -10.53 5.44
C LEU A 183 -0.04 -11.84 4.67
N MET A 184 -0.22 -12.96 5.35
CA MET A 184 -0.18 -14.30 4.78
C MET A 184 -1.55 -14.98 4.92
N TRP A 185 -1.86 -15.91 4.01
CA TRP A 185 -3.10 -16.67 4.05
C TRP A 185 -2.88 -18.13 3.62
N ASP A 186 -3.76 -19.04 4.11
CA ASP A 186 -3.57 -20.49 3.97
C ASP A 186 -3.86 -21.03 2.57
N THR A 187 -4.82 -20.43 1.86
CA THR A 187 -5.26 -20.93 0.54
C THR A 187 -4.76 -19.99 -0.57
N PRO A 188 -3.73 -20.39 -1.34
CA PRO A 188 -3.19 -19.53 -2.37
C PRO A 188 -4.23 -19.07 -3.41
N LEU A 189 -4.10 -17.81 -3.82
CA LEU A 189 -4.87 -17.22 -4.92
C LEU A 189 -4.15 -17.48 -6.23
N LEU A 190 -4.87 -17.98 -7.23
CA LEU A 190 -4.33 -18.12 -8.58
C LEU A 190 -4.53 -16.80 -9.34
N VAL A 191 -3.44 -16.15 -9.70
CA VAL A 191 -3.42 -14.90 -10.46
C VAL A 191 -2.70 -15.15 -11.78
N GLY A 192 -3.42 -14.95 -12.88
CA GLY A 192 -2.86 -15.23 -14.20
C GLY A 192 -3.77 -14.78 -15.33
N LYS A 193 -3.40 -15.16 -16.54
CA LYS A 193 -4.09 -14.78 -17.78
C LYS A 193 -5.57 -15.18 -17.83
N ALA A 194 -5.93 -16.24 -17.12
CA ALA A 194 -7.30 -16.76 -17.06
C ALA A 194 -8.15 -16.14 -15.94
N SER A 195 -7.53 -15.44 -15.00
CA SER A 195 -8.18 -14.84 -13.82
C SER A 195 -7.79 -13.36 -13.66
N ASN A 196 -8.05 -12.55 -14.71
CA ASN A 196 -7.68 -11.13 -14.74
C ASN A 196 -8.40 -10.23 -13.70
N ASP A 197 -9.31 -10.78 -12.90
CA ASP A 197 -10.17 -10.01 -11.98
C ASP A 197 -10.07 -10.51 -10.53
N VAL A 198 -8.87 -10.95 -10.11
CA VAL A 198 -8.66 -11.34 -8.71
C VAL A 198 -8.57 -10.07 -7.87
N THR A 199 -9.48 -9.93 -6.90
CA THR A 199 -9.47 -8.82 -5.94
C THR A 199 -9.14 -9.37 -4.56
N LEU A 200 -8.05 -8.89 -3.99
CA LEU A 200 -7.70 -9.06 -2.59
C LEU A 200 -8.24 -7.86 -1.81
N ARG A 201 -8.90 -8.08 -0.69
CA ARG A 201 -9.42 -6.97 0.12
C ARG A 201 -8.67 -6.88 1.46
N LEU A 202 -8.20 -5.69 1.76
CA LEU A 202 -7.57 -5.33 3.03
C LEU A 202 -8.51 -4.43 3.81
N THR A 203 -8.54 -4.62 5.13
CA THR A 203 -9.35 -3.82 6.02
C THR A 203 -8.47 -3.07 7.01
N LEU A 204 -8.66 -1.77 7.09
CA LEU A 204 -8.11 -0.91 8.13
C LEU A 204 -9.15 -0.73 9.24
N ASP A 205 -8.84 -1.17 10.45
CA ASP A 205 -9.68 -0.85 11.61
C ASP A 205 -9.26 0.51 12.19
N ALA A 206 -10.02 1.55 11.86
CA ALA A 206 -9.72 2.91 12.27
C ALA A 206 -9.77 3.11 13.80
N TYR A 207 -10.53 2.30 14.52
CA TYR A 207 -10.51 2.30 16.00
C TYR A 207 -9.14 1.85 16.51
N ARG A 208 -8.53 0.81 15.92
CA ARG A 208 -7.23 0.27 16.33
C ARG A 208 -6.07 1.24 16.08
N CYS A 209 -6.23 2.22 15.20
CA CYS A 209 -5.24 3.29 15.03
C CYS A 209 -5.08 4.18 16.28
N LEU A 210 -6.04 4.13 17.20
CA LEU A 210 -5.97 4.81 18.50
C LEU A 210 -5.91 3.83 19.69
N HIS A 211 -6.41 2.60 19.52
CA HIS A 211 -6.64 1.62 20.59
C HIS A 211 -6.08 0.25 20.21
N GLY A 212 -4.75 0.10 20.27
CA GLY A 212 -4.06 -1.17 20.04
C GLY A 212 -3.97 -2.04 21.30
N ASP A 213 -3.43 -3.24 21.13
CA ASP A 213 -3.28 -4.19 22.22
C ASP A 213 -2.19 -3.77 23.25
N ALA A 214 -1.18 -3.02 22.79
CA ALA A 214 -0.01 -2.63 23.60
C ALA A 214 -0.01 -1.16 24.01
N ASP A 215 -0.69 -0.29 23.27
CA ASP A 215 -0.72 1.17 23.52
C ASP A 215 -2.08 1.74 23.13
N THR A 216 -2.42 2.88 23.74
CA THR A 216 -3.63 3.65 23.42
C THR A 216 -3.28 5.14 23.38
N ILE A 217 -3.76 5.83 22.35
CA ILE A 217 -3.65 7.27 22.20
C ILE A 217 -5.00 7.89 22.50
N ASP A 218 -5.05 8.71 23.55
CA ASP A 218 -6.25 9.50 23.88
C ASP A 218 -6.18 10.86 23.19
N PRO A 219 -7.10 11.18 22.26
CA PRO A 219 -7.10 12.45 21.55
C PRO A 219 -7.29 13.69 22.46
N GLU A 220 -7.80 13.55 23.67
CA GLU A 220 -7.85 14.67 24.63
C GLU A 220 -6.48 15.00 25.23
N VAL A 221 -5.59 14.01 25.30
CA VAL A 221 -4.25 14.15 25.89
C VAL A 221 -3.19 14.42 24.82
N ASP A 222 -3.25 13.67 23.73
CA ASP A 222 -2.29 13.67 22.64
C ASP A 222 -2.97 14.00 21.29
N PRO A 223 -3.52 15.23 21.11
CA PRO A 223 -4.42 15.51 19.99
C PRO A 223 -3.74 15.65 18.64
N ILE A 224 -2.47 16.04 18.58
CA ILE A 224 -1.88 16.50 17.31
C ILE A 224 -0.43 16.05 17.15
N THR A 225 -0.16 15.45 15.99
CA THR A 225 1.20 15.35 15.43
C THR A 225 1.20 15.63 13.93
N HIS A 226 2.21 16.39 13.49
CA HIS A 226 2.60 16.53 12.08
C HIS A 226 4.05 16.05 11.94
N THR A 227 4.35 14.90 12.48
CA THR A 227 5.67 14.26 12.57
C THR A 227 6.70 15.16 13.27
N GLY A 228 7.23 16.19 12.60
CA GLY A 228 8.32 17.03 13.09
C GLY A 228 8.01 17.83 14.35
N ASN A 229 6.75 18.13 14.65
CA ASN A 229 6.37 18.87 15.87
C ASN A 229 6.21 17.94 17.08
N ASN A 230 5.92 16.65 16.87
CA ASN A 230 5.76 15.67 17.93
C ASN A 230 6.08 14.26 17.41
N LEU A 231 7.36 14.01 17.11
CA LEU A 231 7.83 12.74 16.59
C LEU A 231 7.52 11.55 17.51
N PRO A 232 7.64 11.62 18.86
CA PRO A 232 7.27 10.51 19.73
C PRO A 232 5.81 10.07 19.55
N LEU A 233 4.87 10.98 19.41
CA LEU A 233 3.47 10.68 19.16
C LEU A 233 3.28 10.11 17.73
N ALA A 234 3.97 10.67 16.74
CA ALA A 234 3.92 10.13 15.38
C ALA A 234 4.36 8.66 15.33
N LEU A 235 5.46 8.31 16.01
CA LEU A 235 5.96 6.94 16.06
C LEU A 235 4.99 5.99 16.77
N ARG A 236 4.40 6.40 17.91
CA ARG A 236 3.36 5.61 18.59
C ARG A 236 2.16 5.39 17.67
N TRP A 237 1.75 6.42 16.95
CA TRP A 237 0.60 6.32 16.06
C TRP A 237 0.87 5.39 14.87
N VAL A 238 2.06 5.44 14.24
CA VAL A 238 2.37 4.55 13.11
C VAL A 238 2.51 3.10 13.54
N ASP A 239 2.95 2.81 14.78
CA ASP A 239 3.01 1.45 15.29
C ASP A 239 1.57 0.89 15.48
N LEU A 240 0.63 1.68 16.03
CA LEU A 240 -0.78 1.31 16.11
C LEU A 240 -1.43 1.15 14.72
N TYR A 241 -1.09 2.05 13.78
CA TYR A 241 -1.60 2.04 12.42
C TYR A 241 -1.10 0.82 11.63
N GLU A 242 0.15 0.39 11.83
CA GLU A 242 0.69 -0.85 11.26
C GLU A 242 -0.12 -2.07 11.71
N ASP A 243 -0.42 -2.16 13.01
CA ASP A 243 -1.16 -3.27 13.62
C ASP A 243 -2.67 -3.26 13.33
N ALA A 244 -3.18 -2.18 12.74
CA ALA A 244 -4.61 -2.01 12.46
C ALA A 244 -5.07 -2.66 11.14
N TRP A 245 -4.15 -3.19 10.34
CA TRP A 245 -4.45 -3.79 9.04
C TRP A 245 -4.71 -5.29 9.13
N THR A 246 -5.73 -5.74 8.42
CA THR A 246 -6.07 -7.16 8.32
C THR A 246 -6.48 -7.53 6.90
N LEU A 247 -6.37 -8.83 6.59
CA LEU A 247 -6.93 -9.39 5.37
C LEU A 247 -8.41 -9.66 5.59
N ASN A 248 -9.24 -9.24 4.65
CA ASN A 248 -10.65 -9.63 4.60
C ASN A 248 -10.76 -10.81 3.62
N PRO A 249 -11.03 -12.03 4.12
CA PRO A 249 -11.03 -13.26 3.32
C PRO A 249 -12.18 -13.31 2.31
#